data_ba5fd99b89a3048452fe3992cf75bdfd
#
_entry.id   ba5fd99b89a3048452fe3992cf75bdfd
#
_cell.length_a   1.000
_cell.length_b   1.000
_cell.length_c   1.000
_cell.angle_alpha   90.00
_cell.angle_beta   90.00
_cell.angle_gamma   90.00
#
_symmetry.space_group_name_H-M   'P 1'
#
loop_
_entity.id
_entity.type
_entity.pdbx_description
1 polymer ?
#
loop_
_entity_poly.entity_id
_entity_poly.type
_entity_poly.pdbx_seq_one_letter_code
_entity_poly.pdbx_strand_id
1 'polypeptide(L)'
;MTKFTSEHLGQLINPRSIVIAGASDKTGPGSYNLMENLLKEGIDKTIYPVNIRADEVLGHKAYKRVRDIPEAVDLAIIMVPRGAVAEAVSDCVLKGIKAVLIVSQGFADADP
;
A
#
# COMPACT_ATOMS: atom_id res chain seq x y z
N MET A 1 7.91 4.30 23.11
CA MET A 1 7.80 3.27 22.10
C MET A 1 6.46 2.55 22.20
N THR A 2 5.79 2.41 21.11
CA THR A 2 4.49 1.77 21.08
C THR A 2 4.63 0.26 21.20
N LYS A 3 3.87 -0.32 22.10
CA LYS A 3 3.88 -1.77 22.22
C LYS A 3 3.15 -2.40 21.05
N PHE A 4 3.68 -3.50 20.58
CA PHE A 4 3.05 -4.29 19.54
C PHE A 4 2.05 -5.22 20.23
N THR A 5 0.77 -5.01 19.99
CA THR A 5 -0.29 -5.75 20.65
C THR A 5 -0.81 -6.87 19.76
N SER A 6 -1.63 -7.76 20.33
CA SER A 6 -2.27 -8.81 19.54
C SER A 6 -3.21 -8.20 18.49
N GLU A 7 -3.79 -7.05 18.78
CA GLU A 7 -4.60 -6.34 17.79
C GLU A 7 -3.75 -5.88 16.61
N HIS A 8 -2.56 -5.34 16.89
CA HIS A 8 -1.65 -4.92 15.84
C HIS A 8 -1.22 -6.11 14.98
N LEU A 9 -0.96 -7.24 15.63
CA LEU A 9 -0.60 -8.45 14.91
C LEU A 9 -1.74 -8.90 14.00
N GLY A 10 -2.97 -8.81 14.49
CA GLY A 10 -4.15 -9.14 13.68
C GLY A 10 -4.26 -8.25 12.46
N GLN A 11 -3.96 -6.95 12.61
CA GLN A 11 -3.99 -6.02 11.48
C GLN A 11 -2.96 -6.38 10.43
N LEU A 12 -1.83 -6.93 10.83
CA LEU A 12 -0.80 -7.35 9.91
C LEU A 12 -1.14 -8.66 9.22
N ILE A 13 -1.66 -9.63 9.98
CA ILE A 13 -1.90 -10.99 9.48
C ILE A 13 -3.22 -11.10 8.72
N ASN A 14 -4.24 -10.41 9.22
CA ASN A 14 -5.58 -10.49 8.63
C ASN A 14 -6.22 -9.11 8.56
N PRO A 15 -5.66 -8.21 7.78
CA PRO A 15 -6.21 -6.87 7.65
C PRO A 15 -7.54 -6.90 6.92
N ARG A 16 -8.46 -6.03 7.31
CA ARG A 16 -9.74 -5.87 6.61
C ARG A 16 -9.62 -4.86 5.47
N SER A 17 -8.68 -3.95 5.56
CA SER A 17 -8.45 -2.97 4.52
C SER A 17 -6.95 -2.76 4.33
N ILE A 18 -6.57 -2.54 3.08
CA ILE A 18 -5.17 -2.43 2.68
C ILE A 18 -5.03 -1.22 1.78
N VAL A 19 -4.05 -0.36 2.08
CA VAL A 19 -3.66 0.67 1.15
C VAL A 19 -2.37 0.24 0.46
N ILE A 20 -2.32 0.41 -0.86
CA ILE A 20 -1.12 0.14 -1.64
C ILE A 20 -0.60 1.49 -2.13
N ALA A 21 0.43 1.98 -1.49
CA ALA A 21 1.07 3.22 -1.91
C ALA A 21 2.03 2.91 -3.05
N GLY A 22 1.80 3.53 -4.18
CA GLY A 22 2.55 3.22 -5.39
C GLY A 22 1.87 2.18 -6.24
N ALA A 23 0.55 2.03 -6.12
CA ALA A 23 -0.21 1.12 -6.96
C ALA A 23 -0.11 1.54 -8.42
N SER A 24 -0.14 0.56 -9.31
CA SER A 24 0.10 0.77 -10.73
C SER A 24 -0.96 0.09 -11.58
N ASP A 25 -1.21 0.66 -12.75
CA ASP A 25 -2.04 0.04 -13.77
C ASP A 25 -1.27 -0.92 -14.67
N LYS A 26 0.04 -0.97 -14.55
CA LYS A 26 0.85 -1.80 -15.43
C LYS A 26 0.63 -3.27 -15.13
N THR A 27 0.13 -3.99 -16.13
CA THR A 27 -0.14 -5.42 -16.03
C THR A 27 0.43 -6.11 -17.26
N GLY A 28 0.41 -7.43 -17.23
CA GLY A 28 0.80 -8.23 -18.38
C GLY A 28 2.17 -8.86 -18.22
N PRO A 29 2.64 -9.57 -19.27
CA PRO A 29 3.91 -10.29 -19.20
C PRO A 29 5.06 -9.35 -18.86
N GLY A 30 5.92 -9.80 -17.95
CA GLY A 30 7.08 -9.03 -17.56
C GLY A 30 6.80 -7.97 -16.52
N SER A 31 5.56 -7.82 -16.08
CA SER A 31 5.20 -6.85 -15.07
C SER A 31 4.72 -7.56 -13.80
N TYR A 32 5.13 -7.07 -12.66
CA TYR A 32 4.58 -7.53 -11.40
C TYR A 32 3.67 -6.44 -10.85
N ASN A 33 2.44 -6.81 -10.54
CA ASN A 33 1.47 -5.87 -9.99
C ASN A 33 0.79 -6.52 -8.80
N LEU A 34 1.14 -6.06 -7.62
CA LEU A 34 0.60 -6.64 -6.39
C LEU A 34 -0.92 -6.51 -6.34
N MET A 35 -1.45 -5.35 -6.68
CA MET A 35 -2.90 -5.15 -6.64
C MET A 35 -3.60 -6.10 -7.59
N GLU A 36 -3.06 -6.27 -8.79
CA GLU A 36 -3.63 -7.21 -9.75
C GLU A 36 -3.65 -8.62 -9.17
N ASN A 37 -2.55 -9.02 -8.55
CA ASN A 37 -2.46 -10.35 -7.97
C ASN A 37 -3.46 -10.55 -6.84
N LEU A 38 -3.62 -9.56 -5.98
CA LEU A 38 -4.59 -9.66 -4.89
C LEU A 38 -6.01 -9.75 -5.43
N LEU A 39 -6.32 -8.98 -6.45
CA LEU A 39 -7.65 -9.02 -7.05
C LEU A 39 -7.91 -10.36 -7.73
N LYS A 40 -6.91 -10.94 -8.38
CA LYS A 40 -7.04 -12.25 -9.02
C LYS A 40 -7.25 -13.36 -8.00
N GLU A 41 -6.66 -13.22 -6.83
CA GLU A 41 -6.83 -14.21 -5.76
C GLU A 41 -8.23 -14.15 -5.15
N GLY A 42 -9.03 -13.16 -5.54
CA GLY A 42 -10.37 -13.02 -5.00
C GLY A 42 -10.36 -12.60 -3.54
N ILE A 43 -9.39 -11.78 -3.17
CA ILE A 43 -9.26 -11.34 -1.79
C ILE A 43 -10.50 -10.57 -1.35
N ASP A 44 -11.04 -10.94 -0.19
CA ASP A 44 -12.23 -10.30 0.36
C ASP A 44 -11.80 -9.18 1.31
N LYS A 45 -11.13 -8.19 0.74
CA LYS A 45 -10.61 -7.06 1.49
C LYS A 45 -10.85 -5.80 0.69
N THR A 46 -10.95 -4.67 1.39
CA THR A 46 -11.00 -3.38 0.71
C THR A 46 -9.59 -2.93 0.39
N ILE A 47 -9.33 -2.63 -0.87
CA ILE A 47 -8.01 -2.19 -1.31
C ILE A 47 -8.12 -0.75 -1.78
N TYR A 48 -7.26 0.10 -1.23
CA TYR A 48 -7.19 1.51 -1.59
C TYR A 48 -5.88 1.75 -2.35
N PRO A 49 -5.93 1.97 -3.66
CA PRO A 49 -4.71 2.30 -4.40
C PRO A 49 -4.34 3.76 -4.20
N VAL A 50 -3.05 4.02 -4.08
CA VAL A 50 -2.52 5.39 -4.04
C VAL A 50 -1.58 5.56 -5.21
N ASN A 51 -1.86 6.55 -6.06
CA ASN A 51 -1.08 6.84 -7.24
C ASN A 51 -1.13 8.35 -7.47
N ILE A 52 0.05 8.97 -7.63
CA ILE A 52 0.11 10.43 -7.73
C ILE A 52 -0.42 10.96 -9.06
N ARG A 53 -0.59 10.12 -10.06
CA ARG A 53 -1.02 10.54 -11.39
C ARG A 53 -2.43 10.12 -11.74
N ALA A 54 -2.77 8.87 -11.46
CA ALA A 54 -4.04 8.31 -11.87
C ALA A 54 -5.13 8.60 -10.86
N ASP A 55 -6.34 8.78 -11.35
CA ASP A 55 -7.50 8.91 -10.50
C ASP A 55 -8.15 7.55 -10.23
N GLU A 56 -7.74 6.54 -10.98
CA GLU A 56 -8.29 5.20 -10.88
C GLU A 56 -7.19 4.20 -11.24
N VAL A 57 -7.13 3.11 -10.50
CA VAL A 57 -6.17 2.04 -10.76
C VAL A 57 -6.94 0.73 -10.77
N LEU A 58 -6.88 0.01 -11.88
CA LEU A 58 -7.53 -1.30 -12.05
C LEU A 58 -9.01 -1.25 -11.65
N GLY A 59 -9.70 -0.18 -12.01
CA GLY A 59 -11.12 -0.04 -11.75
C GLY A 59 -11.47 0.47 -10.37
N HIS A 60 -10.49 0.79 -9.55
CA HIS A 60 -10.71 1.29 -8.18
C HIS A 60 -10.27 2.73 -8.07
N LYS A 61 -11.03 3.52 -7.33
CA LYS A 61 -10.67 4.91 -7.11
C LYS A 61 -9.28 4.98 -6.47
N ALA A 62 -8.41 5.79 -7.04
CA ALA A 62 -7.06 6.00 -6.52
C ALA A 62 -6.99 7.34 -5.80
N TYR A 63 -6.21 7.36 -4.74
CA TYR A 63 -5.97 8.58 -3.97
C TYR A 63 -4.56 9.05 -4.26
N LYS A 64 -4.33 10.35 -4.14
CA LYS A 64 -3.01 10.91 -4.42
C LYS A 64 -2.04 10.65 -3.28
N ARG A 65 -2.56 10.58 -2.07
CA ARG A 65 -1.75 10.33 -0.88
C ARG A 65 -2.51 9.43 0.08
N VAL A 66 -1.76 8.65 0.85
CA VAL A 66 -2.37 7.78 1.86
C VAL A 66 -3.30 8.56 2.80
N ARG A 67 -2.86 9.75 3.20
CA ARG A 67 -3.65 10.54 4.14
C ARG A 67 -4.96 11.06 3.59
N ASP A 68 -5.15 10.97 2.27
CA ASP A 68 -6.40 11.43 1.63
C ASP A 68 -7.52 10.43 1.74
N ILE A 69 -7.22 9.19 2.12
CA ILE A 69 -8.22 8.14 2.25
C ILE A 69 -9.06 8.45 3.49
N PRO A 70 -10.40 8.60 3.32
CA PRO A 70 -11.23 9.00 4.47
C PRO A 70 -11.47 7.89 5.49
N GLU A 71 -11.42 6.62 5.06
CA GLU A 71 -11.69 5.51 5.95
C GLU A 71 -10.42 5.07 6.69
N ALA A 72 -10.61 4.39 7.82
CA ALA A 72 -9.51 3.79 8.53
C ALA A 72 -8.94 2.62 7.72
N VAL A 73 -7.63 2.44 7.79
CA VAL A 73 -6.94 1.40 7.05
C VAL A 73 -6.11 0.56 8.01
N ASP A 74 -6.17 -0.76 7.86
CA ASP A 74 -5.46 -1.67 8.77
C ASP A 74 -4.01 -1.88 8.39
N LEU A 75 -3.72 -1.99 7.10
CA LEU A 75 -2.37 -2.32 6.63
C LEU A 75 -1.99 -1.40 5.48
N ALA A 76 -0.77 -0.90 5.51
CA ALA A 76 -0.21 -0.15 4.40
C ALA A 76 0.93 -0.95 3.78
N ILE A 77 0.90 -1.09 2.47
CA ILE A 77 2.01 -1.68 1.72
C ILE A 77 2.62 -0.56 0.89
N ILE A 78 3.87 -0.24 1.18
CA ILE A 78 4.57 0.88 0.58
C ILE A 78 5.45 0.36 -0.55
N MET A 79 5.13 0.75 -1.78
CA MET A 79 5.83 0.29 -2.98
C MET A 79 6.27 1.46 -3.85
N VAL A 80 6.52 2.59 -3.22
CA VAL A 80 6.94 3.79 -3.95
C VAL A 80 8.46 3.80 -4.13
N PRO A 81 8.98 4.62 -5.06
CA PRO A 81 10.43 4.77 -5.18
C PRO A 81 11.05 5.23 -3.86
N ARG A 82 12.32 4.91 -3.69
CA ARG A 82 13.05 5.16 -2.45
C ARG A 82 12.86 6.59 -1.94
N GLY A 83 12.90 7.57 -2.83
CA GLY A 83 12.78 8.97 -2.43
C GLY A 83 11.41 9.36 -1.91
N ALA A 84 10.40 8.53 -2.13
CA ALA A 84 9.04 8.81 -1.69
C ALA A 84 8.61 7.99 -0.46
N VAL A 85 9.49 7.11 0.03
CA VAL A 85 9.13 6.21 1.13
C VAL A 85 8.86 6.98 2.42
N ALA A 86 9.71 7.95 2.74
CA ALA A 86 9.56 8.69 4.00
C ALA A 86 8.23 9.44 4.07
N GLU A 87 7.81 10.04 2.97
CA GLU A 87 6.52 10.73 2.92
C GLU A 87 5.37 9.76 3.09
N ALA A 88 5.45 8.61 2.41
CA ALA A 88 4.39 7.61 2.51
C ALA A 88 4.27 7.07 3.93
N VAL A 89 5.39 6.80 4.58
CA VAL A 89 5.39 6.33 5.96
C VAL A 89 4.84 7.40 6.89
N SER A 90 5.23 8.65 6.67
CA SER A 90 4.72 9.76 7.48
C SER A 90 3.20 9.87 7.37
N ASP A 91 2.67 9.72 6.17
CA ASP A 91 1.22 9.73 5.97
C ASP A 91 0.54 8.58 6.73
N CYS A 92 1.17 7.41 6.75
CA CYS A 92 0.62 6.27 7.47
C CYS A 92 0.57 6.54 8.97
N VAL A 93 1.63 7.15 9.50
CA VAL A 93 1.68 7.49 10.92
C VAL A 93 0.60 8.50 11.26
N LEU A 94 0.47 9.55 10.46
CA LEU A 94 -0.54 10.57 10.70
C LEU A 94 -1.94 10.01 10.64
N LYS A 95 -2.16 9.03 9.78
CA LYS A 95 -3.47 8.41 9.63
C LYS A 95 -3.75 7.37 10.73
N GLY A 96 -2.74 6.98 11.48
CA GLY A 96 -2.91 6.01 12.55
C GLY A 96 -2.86 4.57 12.09
N ILE A 97 -2.29 4.30 10.93
CA ILE A 97 -2.15 2.93 10.44
C ILE A 97 -1.08 2.23 11.27
N LYS A 98 -1.42 1.08 11.84
CA LYS A 98 -0.54 0.40 12.79
C LYS A 98 0.39 -0.62 12.15
N ALA A 99 0.03 -1.15 10.99
CA ALA A 99 0.83 -2.16 10.31
C ALA A 99 1.29 -1.61 8.97
N VAL A 100 2.60 -1.59 8.74
CA VAL A 100 3.19 -1.04 7.52
C VAL A 100 4.25 -2.00 7.02
N LEU A 101 4.11 -2.40 5.76
CA LEU A 101 5.13 -3.19 5.07
C LEU A 101 5.76 -2.32 4.00
N ILE A 102 7.07 -2.30 3.95
CA ILE A 102 7.79 -1.57 2.93
C ILE A 102 8.40 -2.61 1.99
N VAL A 103 7.96 -2.56 0.73
CA VAL A 103 8.50 -3.45 -0.28
C VAL A 103 9.64 -2.71 -0.96
N SER A 104 10.83 -3.26 -0.83
CA SER A 104 12.05 -2.62 -1.31
C SER A 104 12.25 -2.83 -2.81
N GLN A 105 11.17 -2.68 -3.55
CA GLN A 105 11.22 -2.82 -4.99
C GLN A 105 12.14 -1.75 -5.56
N GLY A 106 13.07 -2.16 -6.35
CA GLY A 106 13.99 -1.24 -6.98
C GLY A 106 15.22 -0.89 -6.16
N PHE A 107 15.32 -1.35 -4.93
CA PHE A 107 16.53 -1.11 -4.16
C PHE A 107 17.72 -1.76 -4.84
N ALA A 108 17.55 -2.97 -5.31
CA ALA A 108 18.60 -3.66 -6.03
C ALA A 108 18.90 -3.00 -7.37
N ASP A 109 17.85 -2.49 -8.01
CA ASP A 109 18.01 -1.83 -9.30
C ASP A 109 18.65 -0.46 -9.17
N ALA A 110 18.39 0.21 -8.06
CA ALA A 110 18.90 1.54 -7.82
C ALA A 110 20.37 1.51 -7.50
N ASP A 111 20.89 0.38 -7.23
CA ASP A 111 22.26 0.23 -6.81
C ASP A 111 23.10 -0.24 -7.98
N PRO A 112 23.83 0.66 -8.59
CA PRO A 112 24.76 0.26 -9.62
C PRO A 112 25.93 -0.48 -9.03
#